data_71e37b3cb0de742b0552f644255445f2
#
_entry.id   71e37b3cb0de742b0552f644255445f2
#
_cell.length_a   1.000
_cell.length_b   1.000
_cell.length_c   1.000
_cell.angle_alpha   90.00
_cell.angle_beta   90.00
_cell.angle_gamma   90.00
#
_symmetry.space_group_name_H-M   'P 1'
#
loop_
_entity.id
_entity.type
_entity.pdbx_description
1 polymer ?
#
loop_
_entity_poly.entity_id
_entity_poly.type
_entity_poly.pdbx_seq_one_letter_code
_entity_poly.pdbx_strand_id
1 'polypeptide(L)'
;MLNAVEITNLTVTYPDVKALDDVSFVVNEGDFLGIIGPNGAGKSTLFDSMLGLNTKYSGTIKFFGQDIKKSKKYHKEIGYVPQKPVFEKNFPATVSDVVRMGLRDESDENKIDEILQQLWIHELRKRRIGELSGGQLQRVFIAKALVNNPKILILDEPVTGIDQQSIELFYSILRELNSKQKITIIWSSHDLDAVN
;
A
#
# COMPACT_ATOMS: atom_id res chain seq x y z
N MET A 1 -0.93 0.11 -23.52
CA MET A 1 -0.53 0.24 -22.10
C MET A 1 -0.23 -1.16 -21.59
N LEU A 2 0.77 -1.34 -20.75
CA LEU A 2 1.07 -2.64 -20.15
C LEU A 2 0.21 -2.84 -18.91
N ASN A 3 -0.31 -4.04 -18.69
CA ASN A 3 -1.08 -4.37 -17.51
C ASN A 3 -0.14 -4.47 -16.29
N ALA A 4 -0.33 -3.60 -15.29
CA ALA A 4 0.38 -3.70 -14.01
C ALA A 4 -0.16 -4.87 -13.19
N VAL A 5 -1.50 -5.01 -13.14
CA VAL A 5 -2.20 -6.10 -12.45
C VAL A 5 -3.28 -6.66 -13.36
N GLU A 6 -3.41 -7.98 -13.38
CA GLU A 6 -4.50 -8.70 -14.05
C GLU A 6 -5.05 -9.76 -13.10
N ILE A 7 -6.33 -9.66 -12.77
CA ILE A 7 -7.06 -10.61 -11.94
C ILE A 7 -8.16 -11.22 -12.79
N THR A 8 -8.24 -12.56 -12.79
CA THR A 8 -9.22 -13.30 -13.59
C THR A 8 -9.87 -14.38 -12.76
N ASN A 9 -11.21 -14.33 -12.66
CA ASN A 9 -12.08 -15.28 -11.98
C ASN A 9 -11.61 -15.61 -10.55
N LEU A 10 -11.16 -14.58 -9.80
CA LEU A 10 -10.65 -14.75 -8.45
C LEU A 10 -11.80 -15.07 -7.49
N THR A 11 -11.76 -16.25 -6.88
CA THR A 11 -12.71 -16.67 -5.86
C THR A 11 -11.97 -17.14 -4.62
N VAL A 12 -12.37 -16.60 -3.46
CA VAL A 12 -11.86 -16.96 -2.14
C VAL A 12 -13.02 -17.41 -1.25
N THR A 13 -12.94 -18.62 -0.75
CA THR A 13 -13.96 -19.18 0.16
C THR A 13 -13.30 -19.57 1.48
N TYR A 14 -13.83 -19.07 2.58
CA TYR A 14 -13.57 -19.51 3.94
C TYR A 14 -14.67 -20.51 4.37
N PRO A 15 -14.52 -21.23 5.49
CA PRO A 15 -15.50 -22.25 5.87
C PRO A 15 -16.96 -21.80 5.84
N ASP A 16 -17.22 -20.56 6.29
CA ASP A 16 -18.59 -20.05 6.47
C ASP A 16 -18.95 -18.92 5.51
N VAL A 17 -17.99 -18.44 4.65
CA VAL A 17 -18.25 -17.30 3.79
C VAL A 17 -17.42 -17.34 2.50
N LYS A 18 -18.07 -17.01 1.39
CA LYS A 18 -17.39 -16.70 0.13
C LYS A 18 -17.00 -15.23 0.16
N ALA A 19 -15.73 -14.92 0.46
CA ALA A 19 -15.24 -13.57 0.62
C ALA A 19 -15.02 -12.85 -0.71
N LEU A 20 -14.64 -13.58 -1.77
CA LEU A 20 -14.56 -13.08 -3.15
C LEU A 20 -15.25 -14.10 -4.06
N ASP A 21 -16.05 -13.63 -5.01
CA ASP A 21 -16.81 -14.46 -5.94
C ASP A 21 -16.61 -13.97 -7.37
N ASP A 22 -15.83 -14.71 -8.15
CA ASP A 22 -15.58 -14.50 -9.59
C ASP A 22 -15.10 -13.08 -9.94
N VAL A 23 -14.21 -12.52 -9.12
CA VAL A 23 -13.70 -11.15 -9.32
C VAL A 23 -12.70 -11.11 -10.46
N SER A 24 -12.95 -10.22 -11.44
CA SER A 24 -12.06 -10.03 -12.58
C SER A 24 -11.92 -8.54 -12.90
N PHE A 25 -10.67 -8.06 -13.01
CA PHE A 25 -10.36 -6.70 -13.47
C PHE A 25 -8.89 -6.57 -13.89
N VAL A 26 -8.58 -5.47 -14.56
CA VAL A 26 -7.24 -5.10 -15.00
C VAL A 26 -6.90 -3.71 -14.48
N VAL A 27 -5.65 -3.53 -14.04
CA VAL A 27 -5.07 -2.24 -13.68
C VAL A 27 -3.89 -1.99 -14.60
N ASN A 28 -3.88 -0.86 -15.31
CA ASN A 28 -2.76 -0.50 -16.16
C ASN A 28 -1.65 0.20 -15.38
N GLU A 29 -0.44 0.22 -15.95
CA GLU A 29 0.65 1.00 -15.39
C GLU A 29 0.27 2.49 -15.32
N GLY A 30 0.45 3.11 -14.15
CA GLY A 30 0.11 4.50 -13.89
C GLY A 30 -1.36 4.76 -13.54
N ASP A 31 -2.21 3.73 -13.44
CA ASP A 31 -3.59 3.90 -12.97
C ASP A 31 -3.62 4.29 -11.47
N PHE A 32 -4.69 5.02 -11.10
CA PHE A 32 -5.04 5.36 -9.73
C PHE A 32 -6.40 4.72 -9.41
N LEU A 33 -6.39 3.50 -8.85
CA LEU A 33 -7.59 2.68 -8.62
C LEU A 33 -8.03 2.70 -7.17
N GLY A 34 -9.29 3.11 -6.90
CA GLY A 34 -9.95 2.95 -5.61
C GLY A 34 -10.85 1.71 -5.57
N ILE A 35 -10.70 0.90 -4.53
CA ILE A 35 -11.56 -0.25 -4.23
C ILE A 35 -12.44 0.12 -3.04
N ILE A 36 -13.72 0.38 -3.32
CA ILE A 36 -14.64 0.94 -2.34
C ILE A 36 -15.71 -0.08 -1.97
N GLY A 37 -16.03 -0.13 -0.69
CA GLY A 37 -17.08 -1.02 -0.20
C GLY A 37 -17.13 -1.06 1.33
N PRO A 38 -18.24 -1.54 1.92
CA PRO A 38 -18.39 -1.63 3.37
C PRO A 38 -17.35 -2.57 4.01
N ASN A 39 -17.26 -2.52 5.34
CA ASN A 39 -16.47 -3.48 6.09
C ASN A 39 -17.02 -4.90 5.85
N GLY A 40 -16.11 -5.86 5.64
CA GLY A 40 -16.47 -7.23 5.31
C GLY A 40 -16.74 -7.49 3.81
N ALA A 41 -16.65 -6.49 2.92
CA ALA A 41 -16.83 -6.66 1.47
C ALA A 41 -15.70 -7.43 0.75
N GLY A 42 -14.70 -7.93 1.48
CA GLY A 42 -13.61 -8.71 0.88
C GLY A 42 -12.40 -7.89 0.43
N LYS A 43 -12.35 -6.56 0.68
CA LYS A 43 -11.24 -5.69 0.24
C LYS A 43 -9.87 -6.18 0.73
N SER A 44 -9.72 -6.44 2.03
CA SER A 44 -8.46 -6.95 2.61
C SER A 44 -8.16 -8.37 2.12
N THR A 45 -9.18 -9.23 1.93
CA THR A 45 -9.00 -10.56 1.32
C THR A 45 -8.44 -10.47 -0.11
N LEU A 46 -8.90 -9.48 -0.89
CA LEU A 46 -8.37 -9.21 -2.22
C LEU A 46 -6.89 -8.79 -2.15
N PHE A 47 -6.56 -7.84 -1.28
CA PHE A 47 -5.17 -7.39 -1.11
C PHE A 47 -4.26 -8.51 -0.58
N ASP A 48 -4.70 -9.29 0.40
CA ASP A 48 -3.95 -10.44 0.91
C ASP A 48 -3.68 -11.48 -0.20
N SER A 49 -4.67 -11.69 -1.08
CA SER A 49 -4.50 -12.58 -2.23
C SER A 49 -3.52 -12.01 -3.25
N MET A 50 -3.60 -10.71 -3.55
CA MET A 50 -2.65 -10.01 -4.44
C MET A 50 -1.22 -10.02 -3.90
N LEU A 51 -1.06 -9.88 -2.59
CA LEU A 51 0.24 -9.90 -1.91
C LEU A 51 0.79 -11.32 -1.69
N GLY A 52 0.01 -12.36 -2.03
CA GLY A 52 0.38 -13.76 -1.80
C GLY A 52 0.38 -14.17 -0.33
N LEU A 53 -0.24 -13.38 0.55
CA LEU A 53 -0.47 -13.70 1.97
C LEU A 53 -1.58 -14.74 2.11
N ASN A 54 -2.63 -14.64 1.29
CA ASN A 54 -3.61 -15.68 1.12
C ASN A 54 -3.34 -16.44 -0.18
N THR A 55 -3.02 -17.73 -0.08
CA THR A 55 -2.73 -18.60 -1.22
C THR A 55 -3.87 -19.54 -1.59
N LYS A 56 -4.95 -19.57 -0.77
CA LYS A 56 -6.12 -20.44 -0.95
C LYS A 56 -7.19 -19.72 -1.77
N TYR A 57 -7.02 -19.71 -3.09
CA TYR A 57 -7.98 -19.12 -4.03
C TYR A 57 -7.99 -19.88 -5.35
N SER A 58 -9.12 -19.81 -6.08
CA SER A 58 -9.21 -20.16 -7.51
C SER A 58 -9.06 -18.91 -8.38
N GLY A 59 -8.84 -19.11 -9.67
CA GLY A 59 -8.53 -18.03 -10.61
C GLY A 59 -7.04 -17.70 -10.67
N THR A 60 -6.71 -16.57 -11.30
CA THR A 60 -5.33 -16.12 -11.52
C THR A 60 -5.12 -14.68 -11.13
N ILE A 61 -3.94 -14.40 -10.60
CA ILE A 61 -3.45 -13.05 -10.30
C ILE A 61 -2.09 -12.91 -10.96
N LYS A 62 -1.93 -11.88 -11.80
CA LYS A 62 -0.66 -11.59 -12.47
C LYS A 62 -0.23 -10.16 -12.19
N PHE A 63 1.06 -9.96 -11.94
CA PHE A 63 1.72 -8.66 -11.94
C PHE A 63 2.68 -8.60 -13.12
N PHE A 64 2.54 -7.57 -13.95
CA PHE A 64 3.36 -7.38 -15.15
C PHE A 64 3.42 -8.66 -16.02
N GLY A 65 2.27 -9.32 -16.20
CA GLY A 65 2.12 -10.58 -16.96
C GLY A 65 2.64 -11.83 -16.24
N GLN A 66 3.23 -11.73 -15.05
CA GLN A 66 3.76 -12.88 -14.29
C GLN A 66 2.76 -13.36 -13.25
N ASP A 67 2.37 -14.63 -13.33
CA ASP A 67 1.50 -15.29 -12.35
C ASP A 67 2.21 -15.39 -10.99
N ILE A 68 1.57 -14.88 -9.93
CA ILE A 68 2.12 -14.84 -8.58
C ILE A 68 2.32 -16.21 -7.94
N LYS A 69 1.60 -17.24 -8.40
CA LYS A 69 1.81 -18.64 -7.98
C LYS A 69 3.11 -19.22 -8.52
N LYS A 70 3.60 -18.70 -9.66
CA LYS A 70 4.79 -19.23 -10.34
C LYS A 70 6.07 -18.47 -10.00
N SER A 71 5.98 -17.21 -9.59
CA SER A 71 7.13 -16.37 -9.30
C SER A 71 6.82 -15.37 -8.20
N LYS A 72 7.76 -15.18 -7.27
CA LYS A 72 7.68 -14.15 -6.23
C LYS A 72 8.45 -12.88 -6.59
N LYS A 73 8.97 -12.76 -7.80
CA LYS A 73 9.77 -11.59 -8.23
C LYS A 73 8.96 -10.30 -8.20
N TYR A 74 7.63 -10.37 -8.36
CA TYR A 74 6.72 -9.23 -8.30
C TYR A 74 6.76 -8.46 -6.97
N HIS A 75 7.11 -9.11 -5.85
CA HIS A 75 7.22 -8.43 -4.55
C HIS A 75 8.21 -7.26 -4.56
N LYS A 76 9.21 -7.30 -5.46
CA LYS A 76 10.17 -6.20 -5.61
C LYS A 76 9.56 -4.95 -6.23
N GLU A 77 8.46 -5.11 -6.93
CA GLU A 77 7.78 -4.03 -7.65
C GLU A 77 6.62 -3.44 -6.84
N ILE A 78 6.33 -3.99 -5.65
CA ILE A 78 5.18 -3.59 -4.83
C ILE A 78 5.63 -2.98 -3.51
N GLY A 79 5.09 -1.80 -3.19
CA GLY A 79 5.04 -1.24 -1.85
C GLY A 79 3.66 -1.50 -1.24
N TYR A 80 3.61 -1.84 0.04
CA TYR A 80 2.35 -2.10 0.74
C TYR A 80 2.25 -1.32 2.05
N VAL A 81 1.11 -0.68 2.25
CA VAL A 81 0.74 0.01 3.49
C VAL A 81 -0.51 -0.67 4.06
N PRO A 82 -0.40 -1.38 5.19
CA PRO A 82 -1.54 -2.05 5.82
C PRO A 82 -2.47 -1.06 6.52
N GLN A 83 -3.72 -1.47 6.76
CA GLN A 83 -4.77 -0.68 7.41
C GLN A 83 -4.35 -0.15 8.80
N LYS A 84 -3.74 -0.99 9.61
CA LYS A 84 -3.24 -0.63 10.96
C LYS A 84 -1.83 -1.15 11.12
N PRO A 85 -0.83 -0.30 10.93
CA PRO A 85 0.50 -0.66 11.36
C PRO A 85 0.49 -0.78 12.88
N VAL A 86 0.73 -1.99 13.38
CA VAL A 86 0.71 -2.27 14.83
C VAL A 86 2.05 -1.86 15.42
N PHE A 87 2.05 -0.67 16.06
CA PHE A 87 3.15 -0.29 16.94
C PHE A 87 2.59 0.08 18.30
N GLU A 88 3.21 -0.42 19.35
CA GLU A 88 2.94 0.06 20.70
C GLU A 88 3.45 1.50 20.84
N LYS A 89 2.70 2.38 21.55
CA LYS A 89 3.09 3.78 21.74
C LYS A 89 4.51 3.95 22.31
N ASN A 90 4.98 2.97 23.05
CA ASN A 90 6.31 2.96 23.68
C ASN A 90 7.38 2.29 22.82
N PHE A 91 7.08 1.91 21.57
CA PHE A 91 8.07 1.30 20.71
C PHE A 91 9.22 2.27 20.42
N PRO A 92 10.47 1.90 20.70
CA PRO A 92 11.59 2.84 20.74
C PRO A 92 12.13 3.26 19.37
N ALA A 93 11.49 2.83 18.26
CA ALA A 93 11.96 3.14 16.90
C ALA A 93 11.71 4.60 16.52
N THR A 94 12.68 5.17 15.84
CA THR A 94 12.57 6.48 15.16
C THR A 94 11.92 6.33 13.78
N VAL A 95 11.54 7.45 13.19
CA VAL A 95 11.07 7.51 11.79
C VAL A 95 12.09 6.86 10.84
N SER A 96 13.38 7.20 11.00
CA SER A 96 14.47 6.62 10.21
C SER A 96 14.53 5.10 10.34
N ASP A 97 14.38 4.57 11.56
CA ASP A 97 14.43 3.12 11.79
C ASP A 97 13.28 2.40 11.09
N VAL A 98 12.07 2.96 11.15
CA VAL A 98 10.90 2.37 10.48
C VAL A 98 11.06 2.37 8.96
N VAL A 99 11.58 3.45 8.38
CA VAL A 99 11.80 3.50 6.92
C VAL A 99 12.92 2.53 6.52
N ARG A 100 14.00 2.43 7.32
CA ARG A 100 15.08 1.46 7.12
C ARG A 100 14.58 0.01 7.06
N MET A 101 13.59 -0.37 7.87
CA MET A 101 12.97 -1.70 7.78
C MET A 101 12.34 -2.00 6.41
N GLY A 102 12.11 -1.01 5.58
CA GLY A 102 11.65 -1.16 4.21
C GLY A 102 12.78 -1.39 3.20
N LEU A 103 14.02 -1.00 3.52
CA LEU A 103 15.16 -1.14 2.62
C LEU A 103 15.47 -2.62 2.36
N ARG A 104 15.84 -2.92 1.12
CA ARG A 104 16.36 -4.23 0.71
C ARG A 104 17.87 -4.33 0.91
N ASP A 105 18.55 -3.21 0.77
CA ASP A 105 19.96 -3.05 1.04
C ASP A 105 20.11 -2.01 2.15
N GLU A 106 20.46 -2.47 3.36
CA GLU A 106 20.55 -1.63 4.55
C GLU A 106 21.67 -0.57 4.45
N SER A 107 22.61 -0.73 3.51
CA SER A 107 23.68 0.25 3.28
C SER A 107 23.22 1.50 2.54
N ASP A 108 22.02 1.52 1.97
CA ASP A 108 21.51 2.60 1.12
C ASP A 108 20.75 3.69 1.93
N GLU A 109 21.44 4.23 2.93
CA GLU A 109 20.89 5.25 3.85
C GLU A 109 20.41 6.53 3.13
N ASN A 110 21.01 6.88 1.99
CA ASN A 110 20.63 8.06 1.23
C ASN A 110 19.17 8.00 0.78
N LYS A 111 18.66 6.81 0.46
CA LYS A 111 17.25 6.62 0.07
C LYS A 111 16.28 7.01 1.19
N ILE A 112 16.68 6.83 2.45
CA ILE A 112 15.84 7.23 3.59
C ILE A 112 15.65 8.74 3.58
N ASP A 113 16.72 9.51 3.42
CA ASP A 113 16.64 10.97 3.43
C ASP A 113 15.85 11.49 2.22
N GLU A 114 16.10 10.93 1.04
CA GLU A 114 15.38 11.27 -0.19
C GLU A 114 13.87 11.06 -0.04
N ILE A 115 13.43 9.89 0.44
CA ILE A 115 12.01 9.59 0.59
C ILE A 115 11.35 10.41 1.70
N LEU A 116 12.06 10.70 2.81
CA LEU A 116 11.54 11.55 3.87
C LEU A 116 11.37 13.00 3.41
N GLN A 117 12.29 13.53 2.59
CA GLN A 117 12.16 14.84 1.97
C GLN A 117 10.96 14.89 1.01
N GLN A 118 10.82 13.89 0.15
CA GLN A 118 9.71 13.77 -0.80
C GLN A 118 8.35 13.76 -0.11
N LEU A 119 8.24 13.16 1.06
CA LEU A 119 6.99 13.07 1.84
C LEU A 119 6.83 14.18 2.88
N TRP A 120 7.71 15.18 2.86
CA TRP A 120 7.71 16.35 3.75
C TRP A 120 7.70 15.98 5.24
N ILE A 121 8.53 15.00 5.62
CA ILE A 121 8.69 14.53 7.00
C ILE A 121 10.17 14.35 7.37
N HIS A 122 11.09 14.93 6.62
CA HIS A 122 12.53 14.80 6.89
C HIS A 122 12.92 15.36 8.26
N GLU A 123 12.29 16.44 8.72
CA GLU A 123 12.49 17.04 10.03
C GLU A 123 12.11 16.10 11.19
N LEU A 124 11.28 15.07 10.92
CA LEU A 124 10.86 14.08 11.90
C LEU A 124 11.79 12.87 11.96
N ARG A 125 12.85 12.81 11.15
CA ARG A 125 13.73 11.64 10.95
C ARG A 125 14.15 10.96 12.27
N LYS A 126 14.53 11.75 13.28
CA LYS A 126 15.00 11.28 14.59
C LYS A 126 13.90 11.16 15.64
N ARG A 127 12.67 11.54 15.30
CA ARG A 127 11.55 11.49 16.22
C ARG A 127 11.06 10.05 16.40
N ARG A 128 10.63 9.72 17.62
CA ARG A 128 10.03 8.40 17.89
C ARG A 128 8.65 8.31 17.25
N ILE A 129 8.32 7.14 16.67
CA ILE A 129 7.03 6.94 15.98
C ILE A 129 5.83 7.12 16.89
N GLY A 130 5.96 6.80 18.20
CA GLY A 130 4.88 7.00 19.18
C GLY A 130 4.55 8.46 19.50
N GLU A 131 5.38 9.41 19.06
CA GLU A 131 5.19 10.86 19.26
C GLU A 131 4.55 11.56 18.05
N LEU A 132 4.28 10.81 16.99
CA LEU A 132 3.75 11.34 15.73
C LEU A 132 2.23 11.45 15.77
N SER A 133 1.68 12.45 15.06
CA SER A 133 0.27 12.47 14.72
C SER A 133 -0.08 11.33 13.75
N GLY A 134 -1.37 10.99 13.66
CA GLY A 134 -1.84 9.94 12.73
C GLY A 134 -1.39 10.18 11.28
N GLY A 135 -1.54 11.41 10.78
CA GLY A 135 -1.13 11.76 9.43
C GLY A 135 0.40 11.75 9.23
N GLN A 136 1.19 12.11 10.25
CA GLN A 136 2.65 11.97 10.21
C GLN A 136 3.06 10.50 10.17
N LEU A 137 2.48 9.68 11.04
CA LEU A 137 2.74 8.25 11.08
C LEU A 137 2.38 7.57 9.77
N GLN A 138 1.26 7.94 9.16
CA GLN A 138 0.85 7.43 7.86
C GLN A 138 1.88 7.73 6.76
N ARG A 139 2.42 8.95 6.73
CA ARG A 139 3.49 9.31 5.78
C ARG A 139 4.78 8.50 6.01
N VAL A 140 5.09 8.14 7.25
CA VAL A 140 6.23 7.26 7.57
C VAL A 140 6.02 5.86 6.97
N PHE A 141 4.79 5.31 7.03
CA PHE A 141 4.51 4.01 6.41
C PHE A 141 4.53 4.05 4.88
N ILE A 142 4.09 5.16 4.30
CA ILE A 142 4.26 5.38 2.86
C ILE A 142 5.76 5.44 2.52
N ALA A 143 6.58 6.17 3.29
CA ALA A 143 8.02 6.22 3.10
C ALA A 143 8.64 4.82 3.12
N LYS A 144 8.29 4.01 4.13
CA LYS A 144 8.72 2.61 4.23
C LYS A 144 8.33 1.79 3.00
N ALA A 145 7.12 1.97 2.47
CA ALA A 145 6.64 1.24 1.30
C ALA A 145 7.33 1.69 0.01
N LEU A 146 7.71 2.97 -0.09
CA LEU A 146 8.28 3.58 -1.29
C LEU A 146 9.80 3.57 -1.36
N VAL A 147 10.53 3.32 -0.26
CA VAL A 147 11.99 3.50 -0.15
C VAL A 147 12.80 2.70 -1.18
N ASN A 148 12.22 1.66 -1.77
CA ASN A 148 12.84 0.87 -2.85
C ASN A 148 12.28 1.19 -4.25
N ASN A 149 11.61 2.33 -4.43
CA ASN A 149 11.04 2.77 -5.71
C ASN A 149 10.15 1.69 -6.38
N PRO A 150 9.09 1.22 -5.69
CA PRO A 150 8.19 0.24 -6.27
C PRO A 150 7.40 0.84 -7.44
N LYS A 151 6.95 0.00 -8.39
CA LYS A 151 6.08 0.43 -9.50
C LYS A 151 4.61 0.47 -9.11
N ILE A 152 4.23 -0.28 -8.08
CA ILE A 152 2.87 -0.35 -7.56
C ILE A 152 2.89 -0.04 -6.07
N LEU A 153 1.97 0.81 -5.62
CA LEU A 153 1.69 1.08 -4.22
C LEU A 153 0.28 0.61 -3.89
N ILE A 154 0.18 -0.35 -2.97
CA ILE A 154 -1.10 -0.86 -2.45
C ILE A 154 -1.31 -0.30 -1.05
N LEU A 155 -2.49 0.29 -0.79
CA LEU A 155 -2.83 0.88 0.51
C LEU A 155 -4.18 0.36 0.99
N ASP A 156 -4.19 -0.30 2.14
CA ASP A 156 -5.42 -0.84 2.73
C ASP A 156 -5.98 0.14 3.78
N GLU A 157 -7.12 0.77 3.47
CA GLU A 157 -7.82 1.77 4.28
C GLU A 157 -6.88 2.82 4.92
N PRO A 158 -6.06 3.51 4.12
CA PRO A 158 -4.91 4.28 4.62
C PRO A 158 -5.26 5.51 5.45
N VAL A 159 -6.50 6.01 5.40
CA VAL A 159 -6.90 7.27 6.06
C VAL A 159 -7.82 7.06 7.27
N THR A 160 -8.00 5.82 7.70
CA THR A 160 -8.87 5.52 8.85
C THR A 160 -8.33 6.13 10.15
N GLY A 161 -9.14 7.00 10.77
CA GLY A 161 -8.78 7.65 12.06
C GLY A 161 -7.81 8.84 11.93
N ILE A 162 -7.70 9.43 10.76
CA ILE A 162 -6.90 10.62 10.47
C ILE A 162 -7.82 11.84 10.34
N ASP A 163 -7.33 13.02 10.75
CA ASP A 163 -8.06 14.27 10.60
C ASP A 163 -8.17 14.72 9.12
N GLN A 164 -9.20 15.54 8.81
CA GLN A 164 -9.53 15.95 7.46
C GLN A 164 -8.37 16.65 6.73
N GLN A 165 -7.64 17.52 7.40
CA GLN A 165 -6.52 18.24 6.79
C GLN A 165 -5.37 17.28 6.40
N SER A 166 -5.10 16.31 7.26
CA SER A 166 -4.12 15.26 6.98
C SER A 166 -4.56 14.34 5.83
N ILE A 167 -5.87 14.08 5.67
CA ILE A 167 -6.43 13.31 4.55
C ILE A 167 -6.20 14.03 3.22
N GLU A 168 -6.48 15.33 3.14
CA GLU A 168 -6.26 16.12 1.92
C GLU A 168 -4.78 16.11 1.50
N LEU A 169 -3.89 16.33 2.46
CA LEU A 169 -2.45 16.24 2.23
C LEU A 169 -2.03 14.85 1.75
N PHE A 170 -2.56 13.79 2.37
CA PHE A 170 -2.31 12.41 1.98
C PHE A 170 -2.67 12.16 0.50
N TYR A 171 -3.88 12.52 0.08
CA TYR A 171 -4.29 12.35 -1.31
C TYR A 171 -3.50 13.22 -2.27
N SER A 172 -3.06 14.42 -1.86
CA SER A 172 -2.19 15.26 -2.70
C SER A 172 -0.84 14.59 -2.95
N ILE A 173 -0.26 13.95 -1.94
CA ILE A 173 0.98 13.16 -2.06
C ILE A 173 0.77 11.98 -3.03
N LEU A 174 -0.31 11.22 -2.87
CA LEU A 174 -0.58 10.09 -3.76
C LEU A 174 -0.77 10.53 -5.22
N ARG A 175 -1.49 11.63 -5.46
CA ARG A 175 -1.65 12.20 -6.82
C ARG A 175 -0.31 12.64 -7.41
N GLU A 176 0.57 13.21 -6.60
CA GLU A 176 1.91 13.61 -7.04
C GLU A 176 2.76 12.38 -7.40
N LEU A 177 2.77 11.34 -6.57
CA LEU A 177 3.45 10.07 -6.83
C LEU A 177 2.96 9.43 -8.15
N ASN A 178 1.64 9.39 -8.34
CA ASN A 178 1.05 8.84 -9.55
C ASN A 178 1.36 9.67 -10.79
N SER A 179 1.13 10.99 -10.76
CA SER A 179 1.26 11.86 -11.94
C SER A 179 2.70 12.07 -12.38
N LYS A 180 3.63 12.32 -11.42
CA LYS A 180 5.03 12.63 -11.71
C LYS A 180 5.91 11.39 -11.84
N GLN A 181 5.71 10.38 -10.98
CA GLN A 181 6.55 9.18 -10.95
C GLN A 181 5.93 7.97 -11.64
N LYS A 182 4.68 8.11 -12.13
CA LYS A 182 3.94 7.03 -12.81
C LYS A 182 3.76 5.77 -11.96
N ILE A 183 3.78 5.90 -10.62
CA ILE A 183 3.50 4.80 -9.72
C ILE A 183 2.02 4.43 -9.88
N THR A 184 1.75 3.15 -10.12
CA THR A 184 0.38 2.61 -10.11
C THR A 184 -0.09 2.56 -8.66
N ILE A 185 -1.25 3.16 -8.36
CA ILE A 185 -1.78 3.20 -7.00
C ILE A 185 -3.07 2.42 -6.94
N ILE A 186 -3.15 1.50 -5.97
CA ILE A 186 -4.36 0.74 -5.66
C ILE A 186 -4.64 0.93 -4.18
N TRP A 187 -5.78 1.49 -3.84
CA TRP A 187 -6.14 1.77 -2.46
C TRP A 187 -7.54 1.33 -2.13
N SER A 188 -7.82 1.01 -0.86
CA SER A 188 -9.17 0.66 -0.41
C SER A 188 -9.73 1.74 0.51
N SER A 189 -11.07 1.86 0.50
CA SER A 189 -11.83 2.67 1.45
C SER A 189 -13.20 2.04 1.73
N HIS A 190 -13.73 2.31 2.92
CA HIS A 190 -15.15 2.08 3.22
C HIS A 190 -15.98 3.36 3.05
N ASP A 191 -15.36 4.50 2.78
CA ASP A 191 -16.00 5.79 2.59
C ASP A 191 -16.20 6.07 1.09
N LEU A 192 -17.46 6.28 0.69
CA LEU A 192 -17.83 6.60 -0.69
C LEU A 192 -17.42 8.03 -1.08
N ASP A 193 -17.31 8.94 -0.12
CA ASP A 193 -16.95 10.33 -0.37
C ASP A 193 -15.44 10.52 -0.62
N ALA A 194 -14.64 9.50 -0.36
CA ALA A 194 -13.19 9.51 -0.60
C ALA A 194 -12.78 9.56 -2.09
N VAL A 195 -13.76 9.52 -3.03
CA VAL A 195 -13.54 9.50 -4.50
C VAL A 195 -13.80 10.86 -5.15
N ASN A 196 -14.41 11.79 -4.45
CA ASN A 196 -14.69 13.15 -4.93
C ASN A 196 -13.53 14.09 -4.50
#